data_11547aa9149058df622a5e8517e2e003
#
_entry.id   11547aa9149058df622a5e8517e2e003
#
_cell.length_a   1.000
_cell.length_b   1.000
_cell.length_c   1.000
_cell.angle_alpha   90.00
_cell.angle_beta   90.00
_cell.angle_gamma   90.00
#
_symmetry.space_group_name_H-M   'P 1'
#
loop_
_entity.id
_entity.type
_entity.pdbx_description
1 polymer ?
#
loop_
_entity_poly.entity_id
_entity_poly.type
_entity_poly.pdbx_seq_one_letter_code
_entity_poly.pdbx_strand_id
1 'polypeptide(L)'
;CKACIDAGFTSVMIDGSKYSFEENVELTKKVVDYANERGVVVEAELGKLAGIEDDVNVATSDAMYTDPAEAEEFVKRTGCDSLAIAIGTSHGAYKFKGEAKLRFDILAKVKERIPNTPIVLHGASTVIPELVEMCNKYGGNIPGAKGVPDEILHEASLSGVSKINVDTDLRLAMTGSIRKAFAENPEVFDPRKYLAPARELITETVQHKIRDVFGSSNKA
;
A
#
# COMPACT_ATOMS: atom_id res chain seq x y z
N CYS A 1 11.67 10.17 -8.97
CA CYS A 1 10.62 11.22 -9.00
C CYS A 1 10.81 12.19 -10.17
N LYS A 2 11.95 12.92 -10.29
CA LYS A 2 12.14 13.95 -11.33
C LYS A 2 11.89 13.44 -12.75
N ALA A 3 12.46 12.29 -13.12
CA ALA A 3 12.23 11.69 -14.44
C ALA A 3 10.75 11.36 -14.71
N CYS A 4 10.00 10.93 -13.69
CA CYS A 4 8.56 10.67 -13.82
C CYS A 4 7.79 12.00 -14.01
N ILE A 5 8.13 13.02 -13.24
CA ILE A 5 7.54 14.38 -13.39
C ILE A 5 7.79 14.91 -14.80
N ASP A 6 9.04 14.83 -15.29
CA ASP A 6 9.41 15.28 -16.64
C ASP A 6 8.73 14.46 -17.74
N ALA A 7 8.37 13.20 -17.46
CA ALA A 7 7.58 12.33 -18.34
C ALA A 7 6.05 12.58 -18.28
N GLY A 8 5.58 13.53 -17.46
CA GLY A 8 4.18 13.94 -17.40
C GLY A 8 3.33 13.26 -16.32
N PHE A 9 3.95 12.63 -15.32
CA PHE A 9 3.21 12.13 -14.15
C PHE A 9 2.66 13.30 -13.35
N THR A 10 1.40 13.20 -12.95
CA THR A 10 0.69 14.23 -12.17
C THR A 10 0.80 14.07 -10.67
N SER A 11 1.32 12.92 -10.21
CA SER A 11 1.60 12.61 -8.83
C SER A 11 2.82 11.69 -8.75
N VAL A 12 3.67 11.92 -7.76
CA VAL A 12 4.84 11.08 -7.47
C VAL A 12 4.94 10.79 -5.99
N MET A 13 5.65 9.72 -5.64
CA MET A 13 5.98 9.38 -4.27
C MET A 13 7.49 9.32 -4.09
N ILE A 14 7.96 9.82 -2.94
CA ILE A 14 9.33 9.66 -2.46
C ILE A 14 9.34 8.94 -1.12
N ASP A 15 9.97 7.77 -1.08
CA ASP A 15 10.25 7.05 0.15
C ASP A 15 11.68 7.31 0.62
N GLY A 16 11.80 8.11 1.67
CA GLY A 16 13.05 8.37 2.39
C GLY A 16 13.10 7.68 3.76
N SER A 17 12.15 6.82 4.09
CA SER A 17 11.99 6.23 5.43
C SER A 17 13.19 5.38 5.91
N LYS A 18 14.01 4.90 4.98
CA LYS A 18 15.26 4.17 5.28
C LYS A 18 16.40 5.05 5.80
N TYR A 19 16.33 6.35 5.58
CA TYR A 19 17.34 7.32 6.00
C TYR A 19 17.02 7.87 7.40
N SER A 20 17.89 8.72 7.94
CA SER A 20 17.59 9.49 9.14
C SER A 20 16.47 10.50 8.88
N PHE A 21 15.83 11.00 9.95
CA PHE A 21 14.77 12.00 9.84
C PHE A 21 15.22 13.22 9.02
N GLU A 22 16.40 13.76 9.31
CA GLU A 22 16.95 14.94 8.63
C GLU A 22 17.21 14.66 7.13
N GLU A 23 17.82 13.53 6.82
CA GLU A 23 18.06 13.15 5.43
C GLU A 23 16.75 12.92 4.65
N ASN A 24 15.74 12.32 5.30
CA ASN A 24 14.42 12.15 4.70
C ASN A 24 13.75 13.51 4.43
N VAL A 25 13.81 14.43 5.39
CA VAL A 25 13.29 15.80 5.21
C VAL A 25 13.98 16.49 4.03
N GLU A 26 15.32 16.45 3.96
CA GLU A 26 16.07 17.07 2.86
C GLU A 26 15.74 16.47 1.50
N LEU A 27 15.67 15.13 1.44
CA LEU A 27 15.36 14.41 0.21
C LEU A 27 13.94 14.71 -0.27
N THR A 28 12.98 14.64 0.62
CA THR A 28 11.56 14.92 0.33
C THR A 28 11.38 16.36 -0.11
N LYS A 29 11.97 17.32 0.60
CA LYS A 29 11.91 18.74 0.25
C LYS A 29 12.42 19.01 -1.17
N LYS A 30 13.55 18.42 -1.58
CA LYS A 30 14.08 18.54 -2.95
C LYS A 30 13.12 18.03 -4.02
N VAL A 31 12.34 16.98 -3.70
CA VAL A 31 11.32 16.45 -4.62
C VAL A 31 10.10 17.36 -4.66
N VAL A 32 9.63 17.81 -3.49
CA VAL A 32 8.48 18.73 -3.37
C VAL A 32 8.74 20.03 -4.11
N ASP A 33 9.91 20.64 -3.91
CA ASP A 33 10.24 21.91 -4.59
C ASP A 33 10.25 21.74 -6.11
N TYR A 34 10.82 20.62 -6.61
CA TYR A 34 10.82 20.33 -8.05
C TYR A 34 9.42 20.06 -8.61
N ALA A 35 8.58 19.36 -7.86
CA ALA A 35 7.21 19.00 -8.23
C ALA A 35 6.29 20.24 -8.25
N ASN A 36 6.39 21.09 -7.23
CA ASN A 36 5.55 22.29 -7.08
C ASN A 36 5.70 23.26 -8.26
N GLU A 37 6.90 23.43 -8.80
CA GLU A 37 7.12 24.26 -10.01
C GLU A 37 6.35 23.75 -11.24
N ARG A 38 5.89 22.49 -11.20
CA ARG A 38 5.21 21.79 -12.31
C ARG A 38 3.78 21.38 -11.99
N GLY A 39 3.26 21.79 -10.82
CA GLY A 39 1.91 21.48 -10.37
C GLY A 39 1.69 19.98 -10.10
N VAL A 40 2.74 19.26 -9.71
CA VAL A 40 2.70 17.82 -9.43
C VAL A 40 2.66 17.59 -7.93
N VAL A 41 1.75 16.74 -7.45
CA VAL A 41 1.62 16.41 -6.02
C VAL A 41 2.63 15.36 -5.59
N VAL A 42 3.08 15.45 -4.32
CA VAL A 42 4.09 14.57 -3.75
C VAL A 42 3.56 13.85 -2.51
N GLU A 43 3.57 12.53 -2.55
CA GLU A 43 3.44 11.67 -1.39
C GLU A 43 4.81 11.39 -0.80
N ALA A 44 4.90 11.41 0.54
CA ALA A 44 6.12 11.04 1.25
C ALA A 44 5.84 9.95 2.28
N GLU A 45 6.89 9.36 2.87
CA GLU A 45 6.77 8.31 3.87
C GLU A 45 7.60 8.61 5.12
N LEU A 46 7.01 8.38 6.31
CA LEU A 46 7.66 8.52 7.61
C LEU A 46 7.33 7.33 8.52
N GLY A 47 8.36 6.79 9.14
CA GLY A 47 8.33 5.50 9.84
C GLY A 47 8.88 4.39 8.96
N LYS A 48 9.13 3.21 9.55
CA LYS A 48 9.71 2.07 8.83
C LYS A 48 8.76 0.89 8.88
N LEU A 49 8.21 0.53 7.74
CA LEU A 49 7.40 -0.69 7.60
C LEU A 49 8.30 -1.92 7.53
N ALA A 50 7.93 -2.99 8.23
CA ALA A 50 8.56 -4.30 8.07
C ALA A 50 8.17 -4.94 6.73
N GLY A 51 8.97 -5.92 6.28
CA GLY A 51 8.67 -6.74 5.12
C GLY A 51 9.55 -6.45 3.91
N ILE A 52 9.16 -7.01 2.78
CA ILE A 52 9.89 -6.92 1.51
C ILE A 52 9.02 -6.18 0.51
N GLU A 53 9.54 -5.08 -0.01
CA GLU A 53 8.97 -4.35 -1.14
C GLU A 53 10.07 -4.01 -2.12
N ASP A 54 9.94 -4.49 -3.35
CA ASP A 54 10.94 -4.37 -4.42
C ASP A 54 12.36 -4.74 -3.94
N ASP A 55 13.28 -3.79 -3.88
CA ASP A 55 14.67 -3.97 -3.44
C ASP A 55 14.86 -3.67 -1.92
N VAL A 56 13.79 -3.33 -1.19
CA VAL A 56 13.84 -2.98 0.24
C VAL A 56 13.38 -4.16 1.08
N ASN A 57 14.24 -4.58 2.02
CA ASN A 57 13.92 -5.63 3.00
C ASN A 57 14.19 -5.11 4.41
N VAL A 58 13.11 -4.91 5.18
CA VAL A 58 13.16 -4.43 6.57
C VAL A 58 12.77 -5.56 7.51
N ALA A 59 13.68 -5.94 8.41
CA ALA A 59 13.36 -6.92 9.45
C ALA A 59 12.30 -6.35 10.41
N THR A 60 11.45 -7.23 10.97
CA THR A 60 10.41 -6.83 11.93
C THR A 60 10.99 -6.10 13.16
N SER A 61 12.23 -6.43 13.55
CA SER A 61 12.98 -5.74 14.63
C SER A 61 13.33 -4.29 14.30
N ASP A 62 13.41 -3.95 13.02
CA ASP A 62 13.86 -2.63 12.54
C ASP A 62 12.68 -1.75 12.12
N ALA A 63 11.44 -2.29 12.19
CA ALA A 63 10.22 -1.53 11.96
C ALA A 63 10.02 -0.49 13.07
N MET A 64 9.67 0.72 12.68
CA MET A 64 9.44 1.84 13.59
C MET A 64 8.11 2.49 13.30
N TYR A 65 7.27 2.60 14.33
CA TYR A 65 6.04 3.38 14.22
C TYR A 65 6.35 4.87 14.00
N THR A 66 5.48 5.52 13.25
CA THR A 66 5.58 6.97 13.07
C THR A 66 5.32 7.70 14.39
N ASP A 67 6.26 8.58 14.79
CA ASP A 67 6.03 9.50 15.91
C ASP A 67 5.14 10.67 15.45
N PRO A 68 4.04 10.99 16.17
CA PRO A 68 3.13 12.06 15.76
C PRO A 68 3.75 13.46 15.75
N ALA A 69 4.74 13.74 16.61
CA ALA A 69 5.42 15.03 16.62
C ALA A 69 6.40 15.15 15.45
N GLU A 70 7.10 14.05 15.11
CA GLU A 70 7.93 14.00 13.91
C GLU A 70 7.07 14.14 12.63
N ALA A 71 5.86 13.55 12.58
CA ALA A 71 4.96 13.71 11.44
C ALA A 71 4.57 15.18 11.20
N GLU A 72 4.24 15.93 12.26
CA GLU A 72 3.94 17.36 12.19
C GLU A 72 5.13 18.16 11.66
N GLU A 73 6.30 17.95 12.25
CA GLU A 73 7.54 18.63 11.86
C GLU A 73 7.94 18.29 10.42
N PHE A 74 7.81 17.01 10.03
CA PHE A 74 8.11 16.54 8.68
C PHE A 74 7.24 17.24 7.62
N VAL A 75 5.91 17.22 7.81
CA VAL A 75 4.97 17.88 6.87
C VAL A 75 5.25 19.38 6.78
N LYS A 76 5.46 20.04 7.93
CA LYS A 76 5.78 21.47 7.98
C LYS A 76 7.07 21.82 7.23
N ARG A 77 8.10 21.01 7.35
CA ARG A 77 9.42 21.27 6.73
C ARG A 77 9.47 20.89 5.26
N THR A 78 8.81 19.81 4.88
CA THR A 78 8.84 19.31 3.50
C THR A 78 7.78 19.93 2.61
N GLY A 79 6.59 20.20 3.16
CA GLY A 79 5.43 20.65 2.39
C GLY A 79 4.85 19.56 1.47
N CYS A 80 5.04 18.27 1.81
CA CYS A 80 4.45 17.17 1.03
C CYS A 80 2.92 17.22 1.08
N ASP A 81 2.26 16.76 0.01
CA ASP A 81 0.81 16.84 -0.15
C ASP A 81 0.06 15.71 0.58
N SER A 82 0.71 14.57 0.80
CA SER A 82 0.20 13.45 1.60
C SER A 82 1.34 12.71 2.29
N LEU A 83 1.01 12.03 3.39
CA LEU A 83 2.00 11.32 4.20
C LEU A 83 1.60 9.88 4.45
N ALA A 84 2.44 8.94 4.01
CA ALA A 84 2.37 7.55 4.40
C ALA A 84 2.99 7.37 5.79
N ILE A 85 2.27 6.68 6.68
CA ILE A 85 2.67 6.47 8.06
C ILE A 85 2.75 4.99 8.42
N ALA A 86 3.65 4.65 9.35
CA ALA A 86 3.81 3.31 9.89
C ALA A 86 3.00 3.17 11.20
N ILE A 87 1.92 2.42 11.14
CA ILE A 87 1.06 2.12 12.30
C ILE A 87 0.88 0.62 12.55
N GLY A 88 1.75 -0.22 11.97
CA GLY A 88 1.74 -1.66 12.18
C GLY A 88 1.37 -2.49 10.95
N THR A 89 1.23 -1.90 9.78
CA THR A 89 1.18 -2.62 8.51
C THR A 89 2.57 -3.14 8.11
N SER A 90 2.63 -4.07 7.15
CA SER A 90 3.87 -4.66 6.67
C SER A 90 3.75 -5.01 5.19
N HIS A 91 4.84 -4.91 4.44
CA HIS A 91 4.88 -5.24 3.02
C HIS A 91 4.89 -6.75 2.75
N GLY A 92 4.47 -7.16 1.55
CA GLY A 92 4.49 -8.55 1.10
C GLY A 92 3.24 -9.36 1.52
N ALA A 93 3.30 -10.68 1.27
CA ALA A 93 2.19 -11.61 1.53
C ALA A 93 2.22 -12.23 2.94
N TYR A 94 3.27 -12.03 3.71
CA TYR A 94 3.50 -12.61 5.04
C TYR A 94 3.61 -11.51 6.09
N LYS A 95 2.53 -10.71 6.22
CA LYS A 95 2.56 -9.48 7.00
C LYS A 95 2.62 -9.72 8.51
N PHE A 96 2.02 -10.80 9.01
CA PHE A 96 1.89 -11.05 10.45
C PHE A 96 2.16 -12.50 10.80
N LYS A 97 2.88 -12.74 11.91
CA LYS A 97 3.01 -14.06 12.54
C LYS A 97 1.84 -14.39 13.48
N GLY A 98 0.98 -13.43 13.79
CA GLY A 98 -0.18 -13.51 14.69
C GLY A 98 -1.36 -12.71 14.17
N GLU A 99 -2.12 -12.08 15.07
CA GLU A 99 -3.20 -11.17 14.71
C GLU A 99 -2.63 -9.82 14.23
N ALA A 100 -3.23 -9.27 13.17
CA ALA A 100 -2.94 -7.93 12.72
C ALA A 100 -3.45 -6.91 13.77
N LYS A 101 -2.57 -6.02 14.23
CA LYS A 101 -2.94 -4.96 15.18
C LYS A 101 -2.40 -3.64 14.67
N LEU A 102 -3.30 -2.77 14.22
CA LEU A 102 -2.93 -1.40 13.86
C LEU A 102 -3.00 -0.49 15.09
N ARG A 103 -2.10 0.46 15.16
CA ARG A 103 -1.99 1.45 16.21
C ARG A 103 -2.90 2.65 15.90
N PHE A 104 -4.21 2.47 16.10
CA PHE A 104 -5.20 3.54 15.91
C PHE A 104 -4.97 4.73 16.86
N ASP A 105 -4.34 4.51 18.01
CA ASP A 105 -3.92 5.56 18.92
C ASP A 105 -2.86 6.49 18.30
N ILE A 106 -1.95 5.94 17.50
CA ILE A 106 -0.96 6.73 16.73
C ILE A 106 -1.66 7.47 15.60
N LEU A 107 -2.53 6.77 14.83
CA LEU A 107 -3.30 7.39 13.74
C LEU A 107 -4.09 8.62 14.24
N ALA A 108 -4.80 8.49 15.36
CA ALA A 108 -5.57 9.58 15.96
C ALA A 108 -4.68 10.79 16.29
N LYS A 109 -3.54 10.55 16.95
CA LYS A 109 -2.59 11.61 17.32
C LYS A 109 -1.94 12.28 16.10
N VAL A 110 -1.60 11.50 15.06
CA VAL A 110 -1.08 12.06 13.80
C VAL A 110 -2.16 12.93 13.15
N LYS A 111 -3.40 12.42 13.04
CA LYS A 111 -4.51 13.17 12.45
C LYS A 111 -4.81 14.48 13.18
N GLU A 112 -4.70 14.48 14.50
CA GLU A 112 -4.86 15.72 15.32
C GLU A 112 -3.78 16.77 14.97
N ARG A 113 -2.54 16.34 14.75
CA ARG A 113 -1.40 17.24 14.48
C ARG A 113 -1.33 17.73 13.05
N ILE A 114 -1.72 16.90 12.07
CA ILE A 114 -1.73 17.23 10.64
C ILE A 114 -3.14 17.08 10.03
N PRO A 115 -4.15 17.82 10.54
CA PRO A 115 -5.56 17.63 10.18
C PRO A 115 -5.86 17.82 8.70
N ASN A 116 -5.05 18.63 8.01
CA ASN A 116 -5.23 18.98 6.59
C ASN A 116 -4.38 18.13 5.63
N THR A 117 -3.51 17.26 6.12
CA THR A 117 -2.68 16.39 5.30
C THR A 117 -3.35 15.02 5.17
N PRO A 118 -3.65 14.56 3.95
CA PRO A 118 -4.12 13.20 3.71
C PRO A 118 -3.14 12.15 4.24
N ILE A 119 -3.65 11.16 4.97
CA ILE A 119 -2.87 10.06 5.52
C ILE A 119 -2.99 8.84 4.62
N VAL A 120 -1.86 8.20 4.36
CA VAL A 120 -1.75 7.03 3.50
C VAL A 120 -1.29 5.81 4.31
N LEU A 121 -1.82 4.62 4.00
CA LEU A 121 -1.33 3.35 4.50
C LEU A 121 -0.73 2.52 3.37
N HIS A 122 0.54 2.15 3.55
CA HIS A 122 1.24 1.15 2.76
C HIS A 122 1.23 -0.21 3.45
N GLY A 123 1.61 -1.26 2.71
CA GLY A 123 1.67 -2.61 3.26
C GLY A 123 0.33 -3.13 3.78
N ALA A 124 -0.80 -2.66 3.26
CA ALA A 124 -2.13 -2.86 3.82
C ALA A 124 -3.02 -3.85 3.04
N SER A 125 -2.47 -4.65 2.12
CA SER A 125 -3.25 -5.68 1.42
C SER A 125 -3.80 -6.72 2.40
N THR A 126 -5.02 -7.18 2.16
CA THR A 126 -5.70 -8.19 2.99
C THR A 126 -5.05 -9.56 2.86
N VAL A 127 -4.44 -9.86 1.70
CA VAL A 127 -3.96 -11.21 1.35
C VAL A 127 -5.13 -12.19 1.43
N ILE A 128 -6.12 -11.96 0.58
CA ILE A 128 -7.43 -12.64 0.58
C ILE A 128 -7.24 -14.17 0.60
N PRO A 129 -7.76 -14.88 1.61
CA PRO A 129 -7.52 -16.31 1.80
C PRO A 129 -7.93 -17.16 0.59
N GLU A 130 -9.04 -16.85 -0.07
CA GLU A 130 -9.56 -17.56 -1.23
C GLU A 130 -8.61 -17.45 -2.43
N LEU A 131 -7.93 -16.31 -2.59
CA LEU A 131 -6.94 -16.11 -3.64
C LEU A 131 -5.64 -16.87 -3.35
N VAL A 132 -5.23 -16.92 -2.09
CA VAL A 132 -4.10 -17.76 -1.63
C VAL A 132 -4.39 -19.24 -1.87
N GLU A 133 -5.59 -19.69 -1.49
CA GLU A 133 -6.04 -21.07 -1.72
C GLU A 133 -6.05 -21.42 -3.21
N MET A 134 -6.61 -20.53 -4.05
CA MET A 134 -6.59 -20.70 -5.51
C MET A 134 -5.17 -20.84 -6.04
N CYS A 135 -4.25 -19.97 -5.63
CA CYS A 135 -2.84 -20.07 -6.04
C CYS A 135 -2.23 -21.42 -5.67
N ASN A 136 -2.43 -21.86 -4.42
CA ASN A 136 -1.87 -23.12 -3.91
C ASN A 136 -2.49 -24.34 -4.59
N LYS A 137 -3.82 -24.36 -4.79
CA LYS A 137 -4.55 -25.44 -5.46
C LYS A 137 -4.02 -25.72 -6.87
N TYR A 138 -3.64 -24.66 -7.59
CA TYR A 138 -3.19 -24.76 -8.99
C TYR A 138 -1.66 -24.67 -9.13
N GLY A 139 -0.92 -25.26 -8.19
CA GLY A 139 0.53 -25.46 -8.26
C GLY A 139 1.37 -24.33 -7.69
N GLY A 140 0.78 -23.43 -6.90
CA GLY A 140 1.52 -22.47 -6.07
C GLY A 140 2.02 -23.12 -4.78
N ASN A 141 2.90 -22.40 -4.08
CA ASN A 141 3.38 -22.77 -2.75
C ASN A 141 3.59 -21.52 -1.91
N ILE A 142 2.49 -20.95 -1.41
CA ILE A 142 2.47 -19.75 -0.55
C ILE A 142 1.75 -20.06 0.79
N PRO A 143 2.25 -21.02 1.57
CA PRO A 143 1.62 -21.40 2.82
C PRO A 143 1.72 -20.30 3.87
N GLY A 144 0.62 -20.07 4.62
CA GLY A 144 0.62 -19.12 5.74
C GLY A 144 0.65 -17.65 5.34
N ALA A 145 0.43 -17.33 4.07
CA ALA A 145 0.26 -15.95 3.63
C ALA A 145 -0.94 -15.30 4.35
N LYS A 146 -0.75 -14.12 4.92
CA LYS A 146 -1.74 -13.43 5.74
C LYS A 146 -1.49 -11.91 5.71
N GLY A 147 -2.56 -11.16 5.56
CA GLY A 147 -2.54 -9.69 5.51
C GLY A 147 -3.39 -9.03 6.58
N VAL A 148 -3.79 -7.78 6.33
CA VAL A 148 -4.64 -7.00 7.23
C VAL A 148 -6.11 -7.35 6.95
N PRO A 149 -6.91 -7.76 7.94
CA PRO A 149 -8.33 -8.01 7.77
C PRO A 149 -9.10 -6.82 7.20
N ASP A 150 -10.12 -7.08 6.38
CA ASP A 150 -10.95 -6.04 5.76
C ASP A 150 -11.64 -5.14 6.79
N GLU A 151 -12.05 -5.69 7.92
CA GLU A 151 -12.68 -4.95 9.01
C GLU A 151 -11.73 -3.91 9.61
N ILE A 152 -10.45 -4.24 9.76
CA ILE A 152 -9.41 -3.32 10.26
C ILE A 152 -9.13 -2.21 9.25
N LEU A 153 -9.12 -2.53 7.95
CA LEU A 153 -8.97 -1.53 6.89
C LEU A 153 -10.19 -0.61 6.80
N HIS A 154 -11.39 -1.17 7.00
CA HIS A 154 -12.60 -0.38 7.07
C HIS A 154 -12.56 0.60 8.25
N GLU A 155 -12.18 0.14 9.44
CA GLU A 155 -11.98 0.98 10.61
C GLU A 155 -10.94 2.08 10.35
N ALA A 156 -9.82 1.75 9.69
CA ALA A 156 -8.81 2.73 9.33
C ALA A 156 -9.35 3.83 8.39
N SER A 157 -10.18 3.44 7.39
CA SER A 157 -10.82 4.40 6.48
C SER A 157 -11.77 5.36 7.21
N LEU A 158 -12.50 4.86 8.22
CA LEU A 158 -13.37 5.68 9.07
C LEU A 158 -12.60 6.55 10.07
N SER A 159 -11.39 6.12 10.43
CA SER A 159 -10.51 6.80 11.41
C SER A 159 -9.62 7.89 10.80
N GLY A 160 -9.79 8.22 9.51
CA GLY A 160 -9.13 9.36 8.88
C GLY A 160 -7.99 9.00 7.91
N VAL A 161 -7.82 7.73 7.57
CA VAL A 161 -6.96 7.32 6.45
C VAL A 161 -7.64 7.72 5.13
N SER A 162 -6.92 8.40 4.27
CA SER A 162 -7.42 8.95 3.00
C SER A 162 -7.10 8.06 1.79
N LYS A 163 -6.03 7.26 1.88
CA LYS A 163 -5.56 6.37 0.81
C LYS A 163 -5.01 5.07 1.42
N ILE A 164 -5.33 3.94 0.82
CA ILE A 164 -4.81 2.63 1.20
C ILE A 164 -4.27 1.94 -0.06
N ASN A 165 -3.00 1.56 -0.05
CA ASN A 165 -2.38 0.86 -1.17
C ASN A 165 -2.69 -0.64 -1.10
N VAL A 166 -3.12 -1.20 -2.23
CA VAL A 166 -3.42 -2.63 -2.39
C VAL A 166 -2.70 -3.16 -3.61
N ASP A 167 -1.76 -4.08 -3.41
CA ASP A 167 -1.00 -4.73 -4.50
C ASP A 167 -1.08 -6.25 -4.39
N THR A 168 -0.73 -6.83 -3.23
CA THR A 168 -0.64 -8.29 -3.06
C THR A 168 -1.94 -9.01 -3.46
N ASP A 169 -3.11 -8.46 -3.13
CA ASP A 169 -4.41 -9.05 -3.49
C ASP A 169 -4.58 -9.14 -5.02
N LEU A 170 -4.14 -8.11 -5.75
CA LEU A 170 -4.22 -8.08 -7.21
C LEU A 170 -3.23 -9.05 -7.86
N ARG A 171 -2.02 -9.16 -7.30
CA ARG A 171 -1.04 -10.17 -7.72
C ARG A 171 -1.56 -11.59 -7.50
N LEU A 172 -2.19 -11.87 -6.37
CA LEU A 172 -2.79 -13.16 -6.06
C LEU A 172 -3.95 -13.48 -7.01
N ALA A 173 -4.84 -12.52 -7.24
CA ALA A 173 -5.97 -12.67 -8.17
C ALA A 173 -5.47 -13.01 -9.59
N MET A 174 -4.49 -12.27 -10.10
CA MET A 174 -3.90 -12.51 -11.41
C MET A 174 -3.22 -13.89 -11.47
N THR A 175 -2.33 -14.16 -10.52
CA THR A 175 -1.53 -15.40 -10.51
C THR A 175 -2.40 -16.64 -10.34
N GLY A 176 -3.35 -16.61 -9.39
CA GLY A 176 -4.26 -17.72 -9.13
C GLY A 176 -5.14 -18.04 -10.35
N SER A 177 -5.68 -17.00 -10.98
CA SER A 177 -6.54 -17.15 -12.16
C SER A 177 -5.78 -17.70 -13.37
N ILE A 178 -4.55 -17.21 -13.63
CA ILE A 178 -3.71 -17.72 -14.74
C ILE A 178 -3.32 -19.17 -14.49
N ARG A 179 -2.91 -19.54 -13.27
CA ARG A 179 -2.59 -20.92 -12.90
C ARG A 179 -3.79 -21.83 -13.09
N LYS A 180 -4.99 -21.40 -12.66
CA LYS A 180 -6.25 -22.11 -12.87
C LYS A 180 -6.51 -22.32 -14.35
N ALA A 181 -6.39 -21.28 -15.18
CA ALA A 181 -6.63 -21.36 -16.61
C ALA A 181 -5.74 -22.40 -17.29
N PHE A 182 -4.45 -22.46 -16.97
CA PHE A 182 -3.53 -23.45 -17.54
C PHE A 182 -3.77 -24.86 -17.01
N ALA A 183 -4.17 -25.02 -15.75
CA ALA A 183 -4.46 -26.34 -15.18
C ALA A 183 -5.75 -26.96 -15.74
N GLU A 184 -6.79 -26.14 -15.94
CA GLU A 184 -8.09 -26.59 -16.43
C GLU A 184 -8.15 -26.70 -17.97
N ASN A 185 -7.33 -25.94 -18.67
CA ASN A 185 -7.25 -25.92 -20.14
C ASN A 185 -5.78 -25.91 -20.60
N PRO A 186 -5.07 -27.07 -20.54
CA PRO A 186 -3.64 -27.14 -20.82
C PRO A 186 -3.24 -26.70 -22.24
N GLU A 187 -4.16 -26.76 -23.19
CA GLU A 187 -3.96 -26.34 -24.59
C GLU A 187 -4.05 -24.83 -24.82
N VAL A 188 -4.47 -24.06 -23.81
CA VAL A 188 -4.57 -22.62 -23.93
C VAL A 188 -3.18 -21.96 -24.00
N PHE A 189 -2.91 -21.25 -25.08
CA PHE A 189 -1.68 -20.49 -25.30
C PHE A 189 -1.91 -19.02 -25.68
N ASP A 190 -3.16 -18.63 -26.01
CA ASP A 190 -3.51 -17.26 -26.35
C ASP A 190 -3.63 -16.39 -25.09
N PRO A 191 -2.78 -15.33 -24.92
CA PRO A 191 -2.84 -14.44 -23.74
C PRO A 191 -4.23 -13.83 -23.51
N ARG A 192 -4.97 -13.51 -24.55
CA ARG A 192 -6.32 -12.95 -24.44
C ARG A 192 -7.27 -13.91 -23.69
N LYS A 193 -7.06 -15.22 -23.82
CA LYS A 193 -7.90 -16.25 -23.17
C LYS A 193 -7.52 -16.49 -21.72
N TYR A 194 -6.23 -16.62 -21.39
CA TYR A 194 -5.83 -16.88 -20.01
C TYR A 194 -5.70 -15.61 -19.16
N LEU A 195 -5.59 -14.41 -19.76
CA LEU A 195 -5.60 -13.15 -19.03
C LEU A 195 -7.02 -12.59 -18.83
N ALA A 196 -8.01 -12.96 -19.64
CA ALA A 196 -9.39 -12.46 -19.50
C ALA A 196 -9.97 -12.78 -18.11
N PRO A 197 -10.00 -14.04 -17.63
CA PRO A 197 -10.51 -14.36 -16.30
C PRO A 197 -9.67 -13.71 -15.17
N ALA A 198 -8.38 -13.51 -15.39
CA ALA A 198 -7.54 -12.79 -14.42
C ALA A 198 -7.95 -11.32 -14.28
N ARG A 199 -8.26 -10.64 -15.40
CA ARG A 199 -8.75 -9.26 -15.40
C ARG A 199 -10.12 -9.14 -14.73
N GLU A 200 -11.01 -10.09 -14.96
CA GLU A 200 -12.32 -10.15 -14.31
C GLU A 200 -12.17 -10.26 -12.79
N LEU A 201 -11.35 -11.20 -12.32
CA LEU A 201 -11.11 -11.41 -10.90
C LEU A 201 -10.42 -10.19 -10.23
N ILE A 202 -9.51 -9.50 -10.93
CA ILE A 202 -8.94 -8.23 -10.46
C ILE A 202 -10.05 -7.18 -10.34
N THR A 203 -10.94 -7.08 -11.33
CA THR A 203 -12.06 -6.12 -11.29
C THR A 203 -12.97 -6.38 -10.09
N GLU A 204 -13.33 -7.64 -9.84
CA GLU A 204 -14.14 -8.04 -8.69
C GLU A 204 -13.44 -7.70 -7.36
N THR A 205 -12.13 -8.00 -7.28
CA THR A 205 -11.32 -7.68 -6.09
C THR A 205 -11.29 -6.16 -5.82
N VAL A 206 -11.09 -5.35 -6.86
CA VAL A 206 -11.08 -3.87 -6.71
C VAL A 206 -12.47 -3.35 -6.33
N GLN A 207 -13.54 -3.86 -6.96
CA GLN A 207 -14.91 -3.48 -6.62
C GLN A 207 -15.26 -3.80 -5.17
N HIS A 208 -14.85 -4.99 -4.67
CA HIS A 208 -14.99 -5.37 -3.27
C HIS A 208 -14.28 -4.36 -2.35
N LYS A 209 -13.01 -4.03 -2.63
CA LYS A 209 -12.26 -3.03 -1.84
C LYS A 209 -12.94 -1.67 -1.81
N ILE A 210 -13.40 -1.17 -2.95
CA ILE A 210 -14.07 0.14 -3.06
C ILE A 210 -15.40 0.15 -2.29
N ARG A 211 -16.22 -0.89 -2.47
CA ARG A 211 -17.58 -0.94 -1.93
C ARG A 211 -17.60 -1.35 -0.46
N ASP A 212 -16.96 -2.48 -0.15
CA ASP A 212 -17.19 -3.19 1.09
C ASP A 212 -16.11 -2.88 2.15
N VAL A 213 -14.88 -2.55 1.70
CA VAL A 213 -13.76 -2.27 2.62
C VAL A 213 -13.59 -0.78 2.85
N PHE A 214 -13.42 0.01 1.80
CA PHE A 214 -13.15 1.45 1.95
C PHE A 214 -14.41 2.31 2.00
N GLY A 215 -15.56 1.76 1.60
CA GLY A 215 -16.82 2.47 1.61
C GLY A 215 -16.83 3.73 0.73
N SER A 216 -16.03 3.73 -0.35
CA SER A 216 -15.82 4.89 -1.23
C SER A 216 -16.72 4.89 -2.47
N SER A 217 -17.64 3.92 -2.61
CA SER A 217 -18.62 3.89 -3.70
C SER A 217 -19.49 5.15 -3.72
N ASN A 218 -19.68 5.73 -4.91
CA ASN A 218 -20.50 6.92 -5.14
C ASN A 218 -20.06 8.16 -4.33
N LYS A 219 -18.78 8.28 -4.01
CA LYS A 219 -18.22 9.44 -3.27
C LYS A 219 -17.22 10.25 -4.10
N ALA A 220 -17.13 9.99 -5.39
CA ALA A 220 -16.32 10.77 -6.32
C ALA A 220 -17.11 11.94 -6.90
#